data_ca77aa80a09980815a658d1a123de546
#
_entry.id   ca77aa80a09980815a658d1a123de546
#
_cell.length_a   1.000
_cell.length_b   1.000
_cell.length_c   1.000
_cell.angle_alpha   90.00
_cell.angle_beta   90.00
_cell.angle_gamma   90.00
#
_symmetry.space_group_name_H-M   'P 1'
#
loop_
_entity.id
_entity.type
_entity.pdbx_description
1 polymer ?
#
loop_
_entity_poly.entity_id
_entity_poly.type
_entity_poly.pdbx_seq_one_letter_code
_entity_poly.pdbx_strand_id
1 'polypeptide(L)'
;MNSGTLTLLDQKNDVCIETGARLNLKFEGSDREMGCIFVGGRTGRYIVLTCPPELDSGGNMPVKGSRVVARFFREGRALEFQARFVTFASDPVRLILLEYPDSVRECDLRAQKRITCFISATIEVETEDHAGVVTGVIQNISKNGCRFLIRTSQNKVFRNDEEVTLRCRFPGIVGEQEALGRVQDIQKEDDEISVGIAFSDLLWWVPPYA
;
A
#
# COMPACT_ATOMS: atom_id res chain seq x y z
N MET A 1 -12.97 -19.64 9.00
CA MET A 1 -13.74 -19.53 7.75
C MET A 1 -14.34 -18.13 7.73
N ASN A 2 -13.65 -17.18 7.14
CA ASN A 2 -14.16 -15.81 7.02
C ASN A 2 -14.74 -15.64 5.60
N SER A 3 -16.06 -15.60 5.56
CA SER A 3 -16.82 -15.21 4.37
C SER A 3 -16.64 -13.71 4.14
N GLY A 4 -15.67 -13.33 3.33
CA GLY A 4 -15.57 -11.98 2.80
C GLY A 4 -16.80 -11.74 1.92
N THR A 5 -17.62 -10.77 2.30
CA THR A 5 -18.80 -10.32 1.58
C THR A 5 -18.36 -9.85 0.19
N LEU A 6 -18.74 -10.61 -0.83
CA LEU A 6 -18.62 -10.23 -2.24
C LEU A 6 -19.56 -9.05 -2.52
N THR A 7 -19.07 -7.85 -2.43
CA THR A 7 -19.77 -6.70 -2.99
C THR A 7 -19.46 -6.67 -4.49
N LEU A 8 -20.42 -7.17 -5.27
CA LEU A 8 -20.43 -7.03 -6.72
C LEU A 8 -20.51 -5.54 -7.06
N LEU A 9 -19.38 -4.96 -7.44
CA LEU A 9 -19.36 -3.62 -7.99
C LEU A 9 -19.90 -3.68 -9.41
N ASP A 10 -21.07 -3.13 -9.54
CA ASP A 10 -21.83 -2.71 -10.73
C ASP A 10 -21.77 -3.49 -12.05
N GLN A 11 -22.97 -3.64 -12.60
CA GLN A 11 -23.47 -4.27 -13.82
C GLN A 11 -22.84 -3.79 -15.15
N LYS A 12 -21.54 -3.65 -15.22
CA LYS A 12 -20.76 -3.73 -16.47
C LYS A 12 -19.42 -4.29 -16.06
N ASN A 13 -18.97 -5.37 -16.71
CA ASN A 13 -17.66 -6.01 -16.59
C ASN A 13 -16.51 -5.05 -16.95
N ASP A 14 -16.49 -3.84 -16.43
CA ASP A 14 -15.46 -2.86 -16.69
C ASP A 14 -14.56 -2.74 -15.46
N VAL A 15 -13.30 -3.10 -15.63
CA VAL A 15 -12.30 -3.08 -14.56
C VAL A 15 -12.04 -1.67 -14.05
N CYS A 16 -12.54 -0.65 -14.75
CA CYS A 16 -12.46 0.78 -14.38
C CYS A 16 -11.10 1.18 -13.79
N ILE A 17 -10.02 0.81 -14.45
CA ILE A 17 -8.67 1.25 -14.09
C ILE A 17 -8.34 2.48 -14.93
N GLU A 18 -7.89 3.54 -14.30
CA GLU A 18 -7.45 4.74 -14.98
C GLU A 18 -6.07 4.53 -15.62
N THR A 19 -5.89 5.04 -16.84
CA THR A 19 -4.57 5.03 -17.50
C THR A 19 -3.55 5.77 -16.63
N GLY A 20 -2.38 5.15 -16.40
CA GLY A 20 -1.37 5.64 -15.48
C GLY A 20 -1.48 5.09 -14.05
N ALA A 21 -2.56 4.38 -13.71
CA ALA A 21 -2.70 3.76 -12.40
C ALA A 21 -1.61 2.71 -12.16
N ARG A 22 -1.09 2.68 -10.93
CA ARG A 22 -0.10 1.67 -10.50
C ARG A 22 -0.80 0.39 -10.09
N LEU A 23 -0.25 -0.74 -10.56
CA LEU A 23 -0.67 -2.07 -10.17
C LEU A 23 0.51 -2.87 -9.65
N ASN A 24 0.24 -3.78 -8.72
CA ASN A 24 1.17 -4.82 -8.30
C ASN A 24 0.73 -6.15 -8.89
N LEU A 25 1.62 -6.81 -9.62
CA LEU A 25 1.39 -8.13 -10.21
C LEU A 25 2.09 -9.20 -9.40
N LYS A 26 1.39 -10.31 -9.15
CA LYS A 26 1.97 -11.53 -8.59
C LYS A 26 1.64 -12.69 -9.51
N PHE A 27 2.65 -13.29 -10.13
CA PHE A 27 2.49 -14.48 -10.96
C PHE A 27 2.43 -15.74 -10.09
N GLU A 28 1.65 -16.71 -10.54
CA GLU A 28 1.58 -18.04 -9.91
C GLU A 28 2.98 -18.68 -9.84
N GLY A 29 3.34 -19.20 -8.67
CA GLY A 29 4.67 -19.77 -8.42
C GLY A 29 5.76 -18.75 -8.09
N SER A 30 5.44 -17.47 -8.01
CA SER A 30 6.37 -16.42 -7.58
C SER A 30 5.93 -15.83 -6.24
N ASP A 31 6.86 -15.66 -5.31
CA ASP A 31 6.61 -14.96 -4.06
C ASP A 31 6.77 -13.44 -4.20
N ARG A 32 7.29 -12.97 -5.34
CA ARG A 32 7.56 -11.55 -5.59
C ARG A 32 6.35 -10.87 -6.21
N GLU A 33 6.02 -9.70 -5.67
CA GLU A 33 5.14 -8.74 -6.31
C GLU A 33 5.96 -7.76 -7.15
N MET A 34 5.47 -7.42 -8.34
CA MET A 34 6.16 -6.54 -9.29
C MET A 34 5.27 -5.37 -9.65
N GLY A 35 5.82 -4.16 -9.55
CA GLY A 35 5.11 -2.93 -9.87
C GLY A 35 5.02 -2.70 -11.38
N CYS A 36 3.84 -2.32 -11.87
CA CYS A 36 3.61 -1.93 -13.27
C CYS A 36 2.59 -0.79 -13.35
N ILE A 37 2.43 -0.23 -14.54
CA ILE A 37 1.49 0.85 -14.81
C ILE A 37 0.45 0.38 -15.82
N PHE A 38 -0.81 0.69 -15.61
CA PHE A 38 -1.87 0.45 -16.57
C PHE A 38 -1.74 1.41 -17.75
N VAL A 39 -1.60 0.85 -18.94
CA VAL A 39 -1.49 1.62 -20.19
C VAL A 39 -2.85 1.75 -20.89
N GLY A 40 -3.67 0.72 -20.78
CA GLY A 40 -4.99 0.69 -21.40
C GLY A 40 -5.49 -0.75 -21.55
N GLY A 41 -6.59 -0.90 -22.28
CA GLY A 41 -7.17 -2.22 -22.52
C GLY A 41 -8.38 -2.16 -23.42
N ARG A 42 -8.92 -3.33 -23.74
CA ARG A 42 -10.20 -3.50 -24.40
C ARG A 42 -11.08 -4.39 -23.54
N THR A 43 -12.16 -3.81 -23.04
CA THR A 43 -13.15 -4.51 -22.19
C THR A 43 -13.55 -5.86 -22.77
N GLY A 44 -13.51 -6.89 -21.93
CA GLY A 44 -13.80 -8.27 -22.30
C GLY A 44 -12.77 -8.94 -23.22
N ARG A 45 -11.61 -8.31 -23.48
CA ARG A 45 -10.57 -8.88 -24.36
C ARG A 45 -9.19 -8.93 -23.73
N TYR A 46 -8.63 -7.77 -23.36
CA TYR A 46 -7.28 -7.72 -22.83
C TYR A 46 -7.02 -6.45 -22.02
N ILE A 47 -5.99 -6.54 -21.18
CA ILE A 47 -5.38 -5.43 -20.44
C ILE A 47 -3.92 -5.31 -20.87
N VAL A 48 -3.43 -4.08 -20.98
CA VAL A 48 -2.06 -3.71 -21.34
C VAL A 48 -1.41 -2.99 -20.18
N LEU A 49 -0.25 -3.48 -19.76
CA LEU A 49 0.54 -2.94 -18.65
C LEU A 49 1.98 -2.70 -19.10
N THR A 50 2.70 -1.78 -18.44
CA THR A 50 4.14 -1.67 -18.63
C THR A 50 4.83 -2.94 -18.12
N CYS A 51 5.96 -3.31 -18.72
CA CYS A 51 6.77 -4.43 -18.23
C CYS A 51 7.53 -3.99 -16.97
N PRO A 52 7.42 -4.73 -15.84
CA PRO A 52 8.24 -4.47 -14.67
C PRO A 52 9.73 -4.66 -14.97
N PRO A 53 10.63 -3.84 -14.39
CA PRO A 53 12.09 -3.97 -14.60
C PRO A 53 12.64 -5.35 -14.27
N GLU A 54 12.05 -6.05 -13.31
CA GLU A 54 12.45 -7.39 -12.87
C GLU A 54 12.24 -8.44 -13.97
N LEU A 55 11.25 -8.27 -14.83
CA LEU A 55 11.00 -9.13 -15.98
C LEU A 55 11.79 -8.67 -17.21
N ASP A 56 12.15 -7.39 -17.27
CA ASP A 56 12.92 -6.83 -18.38
C ASP A 56 14.38 -7.30 -18.35
N SER A 57 14.92 -7.57 -17.16
CA SER A 57 16.30 -7.97 -16.93
C SER A 57 16.59 -9.46 -17.15
N GLY A 58 15.67 -10.22 -17.77
CA GLY A 58 15.87 -11.65 -18.05
C GLY A 58 15.54 -12.58 -16.87
N GLY A 59 14.72 -12.14 -15.94
CA GLY A 59 14.16 -12.99 -14.87
C GLY A 59 13.29 -14.13 -15.42
N ASN A 60 12.78 -14.97 -14.51
CA ASN A 60 11.86 -16.05 -14.88
C ASN A 60 10.63 -15.48 -15.61
N MET A 61 10.64 -15.64 -16.92
CA MET A 61 9.57 -15.15 -17.80
C MET A 61 8.30 -15.98 -17.58
N PRO A 62 7.15 -15.33 -17.36
CA PRO A 62 5.90 -16.07 -17.25
C PRO A 62 5.58 -16.79 -18.56
N VAL A 63 5.08 -18.02 -18.44
CA VAL A 63 4.63 -18.81 -19.58
C VAL A 63 3.22 -18.34 -19.98
N LYS A 64 2.90 -18.34 -21.27
CA LYS A 64 1.56 -18.05 -21.75
C LYS A 64 0.51 -18.90 -21.03
N GLY A 65 -0.54 -18.24 -20.54
CA GLY A 65 -1.60 -18.86 -19.74
C GLY A 65 -1.33 -18.91 -18.23
N SER A 66 -0.13 -18.53 -17.77
CA SER A 66 0.15 -18.41 -16.33
C SER A 66 -0.85 -17.50 -15.66
N ARG A 67 -1.33 -17.90 -14.48
CA ARG A 67 -2.21 -17.06 -13.68
C ARG A 67 -1.42 -15.90 -13.08
N VAL A 68 -2.07 -14.75 -13.04
CA VAL A 68 -1.55 -13.54 -12.42
C VAL A 68 -2.63 -12.92 -11.57
N VAL A 69 -2.26 -12.49 -10.38
CA VAL A 69 -3.08 -11.65 -9.50
C VAL A 69 -2.59 -10.22 -9.65
N ALA A 70 -3.48 -9.32 -10.00
CA ALA A 70 -3.20 -7.90 -10.11
C ALA A 70 -3.95 -7.15 -9.01
N ARG A 71 -3.23 -6.28 -8.27
CA ARG A 71 -3.79 -5.45 -7.21
C ARG A 71 -3.56 -3.99 -7.52
N PHE A 72 -4.54 -3.16 -7.23
CA PHE A 72 -4.46 -1.72 -7.42
C PHE A 72 -5.32 -0.98 -6.40
N PHE A 73 -5.11 0.32 -6.29
CA PHE A 73 -5.92 1.18 -5.43
C PHE A 73 -6.81 2.07 -6.26
N ARG A 74 -8.06 2.19 -5.83
CA ARG A 74 -9.04 3.12 -6.39
C ARG A 74 -9.86 3.71 -5.26
N GLU A 75 -9.94 5.03 -5.18
CA GLU A 75 -10.73 5.73 -4.15
C GLU A 75 -10.43 5.26 -2.71
N GLY A 76 -9.15 5.00 -2.42
CA GLY A 76 -8.70 4.51 -1.11
C GLY A 76 -8.98 3.04 -0.81
N ARG A 77 -9.58 2.30 -1.74
CA ARG A 77 -9.85 0.85 -1.63
C ARG A 77 -8.81 0.05 -2.37
N ALA A 78 -8.39 -1.05 -1.78
CA ALA A 78 -7.57 -2.03 -2.46
C ALA A 78 -8.45 -2.98 -3.26
N LEU A 79 -8.20 -3.07 -4.54
CA LEU A 79 -8.93 -3.92 -5.48
C LEU A 79 -8.00 -4.98 -6.06
N GLU A 80 -8.53 -6.14 -6.34
CA GLU A 80 -7.80 -7.27 -6.88
C GLU A 80 -8.60 -7.94 -8.01
N PHE A 81 -7.90 -8.35 -9.06
CA PHE A 81 -8.44 -9.26 -10.06
C PHE A 81 -7.45 -10.36 -10.41
N GLN A 82 -7.98 -11.45 -10.96
CA GLN A 82 -7.20 -12.52 -11.53
C GLN A 82 -7.30 -12.47 -13.04
N ALA A 83 -6.18 -12.69 -13.71
CA ALA A 83 -6.10 -12.75 -15.17
C ALA A 83 -5.09 -13.84 -15.59
N ARG A 84 -4.96 -14.05 -16.91
CA ARG A 84 -3.93 -14.91 -17.47
C ARG A 84 -2.96 -14.08 -18.30
N PHE A 85 -1.71 -14.44 -18.22
CA PHE A 85 -0.68 -13.84 -19.05
C PHE A 85 -0.86 -14.31 -20.51
N VAL A 86 -0.93 -13.36 -21.43
CA VAL A 86 -1.08 -13.63 -22.86
C VAL A 86 0.28 -13.61 -23.55
N THR A 87 0.98 -12.48 -23.50
CA THR A 87 2.26 -12.28 -24.18
C THR A 87 2.94 -11.00 -23.75
N PHE A 88 4.17 -10.82 -24.19
CA PHE A 88 4.85 -9.52 -24.22
C PHE A 88 4.73 -8.91 -25.63
N ALA A 89 4.56 -7.60 -25.69
CA ALA A 89 4.89 -6.79 -26.85
C ALA A 89 6.24 -6.13 -26.61
N SER A 90 7.15 -6.14 -27.57
CA SER A 90 8.55 -5.73 -27.34
C SER A 90 8.98 -4.49 -28.15
N ASP A 91 8.12 -3.99 -29.03
CA ASP A 91 8.43 -2.85 -29.89
C ASP A 91 7.23 -1.88 -29.95
N PRO A 92 7.42 -0.56 -29.77
CA PRO A 92 8.68 0.16 -29.46
C PRO A 92 9.08 0.09 -27.97
N VAL A 93 8.19 -0.37 -27.08
CA VAL A 93 8.43 -0.53 -25.64
C VAL A 93 7.89 -1.86 -25.19
N ARG A 94 8.51 -2.40 -24.15
CA ARG A 94 8.10 -3.69 -23.61
C ARG A 94 6.84 -3.54 -22.77
N LEU A 95 5.79 -4.27 -23.17
CA LEU A 95 4.48 -4.27 -22.54
C LEU A 95 4.07 -5.69 -22.18
N ILE A 96 3.26 -5.82 -21.14
CA ILE A 96 2.58 -7.05 -20.76
C ILE A 96 1.14 -6.99 -21.24
N LEU A 97 0.68 -8.05 -21.88
CA LEU A 97 -0.71 -8.28 -22.20
C LEU A 97 -1.27 -9.37 -21.30
N LEU A 98 -2.37 -9.06 -20.64
CA LEU A 98 -3.17 -9.98 -19.84
C LEU A 98 -4.54 -10.18 -20.49
N GLU A 99 -5.15 -11.34 -20.29
CA GLU A 99 -6.57 -11.52 -20.57
C GLU A 99 -7.38 -10.53 -19.74
N TYR A 100 -8.53 -10.12 -20.25
CA TYR A 100 -9.45 -9.27 -19.48
C TYR A 100 -10.04 -10.10 -18.35
N PRO A 101 -10.02 -9.63 -17.10
CA PRO A 101 -10.54 -10.39 -15.97
C PRO A 101 -12.06 -10.47 -15.99
N ASP A 102 -12.58 -11.58 -15.48
CA ASP A 102 -14.02 -11.81 -15.37
C ASP A 102 -14.66 -10.99 -14.24
N SER A 103 -13.88 -10.65 -13.23
CA SER A 103 -14.36 -9.91 -12.06
C SER A 103 -13.24 -9.17 -11.34
N VAL A 104 -13.61 -8.08 -10.67
CA VAL A 104 -12.76 -7.35 -9.71
C VAL A 104 -13.39 -7.45 -8.34
N ARG A 105 -12.58 -7.68 -7.34
CA ARG A 105 -13.04 -7.76 -5.96
C ARG A 105 -12.27 -6.80 -5.06
N GLU A 106 -12.92 -6.30 -4.05
CA GLU A 106 -12.23 -5.60 -2.97
C GLU A 106 -11.42 -6.61 -2.16
N CYS A 107 -10.17 -6.28 -1.88
CA CYS A 107 -9.30 -7.11 -1.05
C CYS A 107 -8.84 -6.33 0.17
N ASP A 108 -8.90 -6.97 1.31
CA ASP A 108 -8.32 -6.39 2.52
C ASP A 108 -6.84 -6.78 2.56
N LEU A 109 -5.97 -5.82 2.24
CA LEU A 109 -4.51 -6.00 2.29
C LEU A 109 -3.96 -5.77 3.71
N ARG A 110 -4.83 -5.39 4.64
CA ARG A 110 -4.40 -5.01 5.98
C ARG A 110 -4.87 -6.02 7.01
N ALA A 111 -3.94 -6.52 7.81
CA ALA A 111 -4.26 -7.40 8.94
C ALA A 111 -5.14 -6.70 9.99
N GLN A 112 -5.09 -5.35 10.05
CA GLN A 112 -5.85 -4.53 10.99
C GLN A 112 -6.44 -3.31 10.29
N LYS A 113 -7.75 -3.06 10.54
CA LYS A 113 -8.45 -1.87 10.05
C LYS A 113 -7.79 -0.62 10.64
N ARG A 114 -7.66 0.42 9.83
CA ARG A 114 -7.17 1.73 10.26
C ARG A 114 -8.32 2.66 10.58
N ILE A 115 -8.15 3.42 11.65
CA ILE A 115 -9.07 4.48 12.06
C ILE A 115 -8.49 5.79 11.56
N THR A 116 -9.23 6.53 10.75
CA THR A 116 -8.87 7.90 10.39
C THR A 116 -9.07 8.78 11.61
N CYS A 117 -8.05 9.54 11.97
CA CYS A 117 -8.05 10.42 13.13
C CYS A 117 -7.11 11.61 12.87
N PHE A 118 -7.17 12.62 13.74
CA PHE A 118 -6.22 13.73 13.73
C PHE A 118 -5.80 13.99 15.18
N ILE A 119 -4.79 13.23 15.64
CA ILE A 119 -4.34 13.23 17.03
C ILE A 119 -2.93 13.83 17.07
N SER A 120 -2.76 14.91 17.81
CA SER A 120 -1.43 15.48 18.08
C SER A 120 -0.57 14.45 18.78
N ALA A 121 0.66 14.26 18.30
CA ALA A 121 1.59 13.29 18.83
C ALA A 121 3.03 13.78 18.68
N THR A 122 3.93 13.16 19.41
CA THR A 122 5.37 13.35 19.27
C THR A 122 6.02 12.02 18.92
N ILE A 123 7.08 12.09 18.12
CA ILE A 123 7.97 10.98 17.86
C ILE A 123 9.34 11.33 18.43
N GLU A 124 9.86 10.47 19.29
CA GLU A 124 11.24 10.48 19.73
C GLU A 124 12.05 9.51 18.88
N VAL A 125 13.20 9.96 18.45
CA VAL A 125 14.19 9.16 17.73
C VAL A 125 15.45 9.17 18.57
N GLU A 126 15.94 8.00 18.93
CA GLU A 126 17.21 7.82 19.61
C GLU A 126 18.13 6.97 18.72
N THR A 127 19.01 7.61 17.97
CA THR A 127 20.11 6.94 17.25
C THR A 127 21.43 7.50 17.74
N GLU A 128 22.53 6.75 17.54
CA GLU A 128 23.89 7.19 17.95
C GLU A 128 24.27 8.56 17.35
N ASP A 129 23.71 8.88 16.17
CA ASP A 129 24.00 10.12 15.45
C ASP A 129 22.96 11.23 15.68
N HIS A 130 21.74 10.90 16.09
CA HIS A 130 20.63 11.85 16.17
C HIS A 130 19.63 11.49 17.28
N ALA A 131 19.58 12.31 18.32
CA ALA A 131 18.47 12.32 19.26
C ALA A 131 17.57 13.53 18.99
N GLY A 132 16.27 13.34 19.05
CA GLY A 132 15.35 14.47 18.93
C GLY A 132 13.88 14.10 18.92
N VAL A 133 13.07 15.09 19.33
CA VAL A 133 11.61 15.00 19.36
C VAL A 133 11.02 15.73 18.16
N VAL A 134 10.10 15.10 17.48
CA VAL A 134 9.35 15.69 16.36
C VAL A 134 7.87 15.71 16.72
N THR A 135 7.26 16.88 16.63
CA THR A 135 5.82 17.05 16.85
C THR A 135 5.07 16.97 15.53
N GLY A 136 3.97 16.25 15.49
CA GLY A 136 3.14 16.11 14.31
C GLY A 136 1.74 15.62 14.65
N VAL A 137 1.09 15.02 13.64
CA VAL A 137 -0.30 14.56 13.74
C VAL A 137 -0.41 13.12 13.24
N ILE A 138 -1.04 12.26 14.02
CA ILE A 138 -1.46 10.93 13.56
C ILE A 138 -2.68 11.12 12.66
N GLN A 139 -2.55 10.81 11.36
CA GLN A 139 -3.64 10.88 10.37
C GLN A 139 -4.54 9.65 10.40
N ASN A 140 -3.96 8.51 10.63
CA ASN A 140 -4.67 7.26 10.83
C ASN A 140 -3.85 6.30 11.70
N ILE A 141 -4.54 5.43 12.42
CA ILE A 141 -3.93 4.47 13.34
C ILE A 141 -4.66 3.13 13.29
N SER A 142 -3.93 2.06 13.51
CA SER A 142 -4.43 0.72 13.76
C SER A 142 -3.68 0.12 14.93
N LYS A 143 -4.04 -1.08 15.38
CA LYS A 143 -3.33 -1.74 16.48
C LYS A 143 -1.85 -2.02 16.20
N ASN A 144 -1.45 -2.12 14.93
CA ASN A 144 -0.10 -2.48 14.51
C ASN A 144 0.67 -1.39 13.78
N GLY A 145 0.14 -0.17 13.68
CA GLY A 145 0.85 0.93 13.03
C GLY A 145 0.01 2.18 12.83
N CYS A 146 0.67 3.25 12.45
CA CYS A 146 0.03 4.53 12.14
C CYS A 146 0.67 5.24 10.95
N ARG A 147 -0.03 6.27 10.46
CA ARG A 147 0.48 7.28 9.54
C ARG A 147 0.63 8.58 10.31
N PHE A 148 1.85 9.09 10.37
CA PHE A 148 2.21 10.30 11.07
C PHE A 148 2.62 11.38 10.08
N LEU A 149 2.05 12.59 10.22
CA LEU A 149 2.33 13.74 9.37
C LEU A 149 3.12 14.80 10.13
N ILE A 150 4.13 15.34 9.47
CA ILE A 150 4.90 16.50 9.95
C ILE A 150 5.02 17.54 8.84
N ARG A 151 5.23 18.80 9.20
CA ARG A 151 5.57 19.85 8.24
C ARG A 151 7.05 19.82 7.92
N THR A 152 7.39 20.04 6.65
CA THR A 152 8.76 20.01 6.13
C THR A 152 9.67 21.02 6.82
N SER A 153 9.14 22.09 7.40
CA SER A 153 9.89 23.11 8.14
C SER A 153 10.65 22.61 9.38
N GLN A 154 10.38 21.40 9.84
CA GLN A 154 11.02 20.81 11.03
C GLN A 154 12.40 20.18 10.77
N ASN A 155 12.95 20.27 9.55
CA ASN A 155 14.31 19.85 9.16
C ASN A 155 14.77 18.45 9.62
N LYS A 156 13.87 17.56 10.04
CA LYS A 156 14.22 16.23 10.48
C LYS A 156 14.08 15.22 9.35
N VAL A 157 15.13 14.43 9.17
CA VAL A 157 15.16 13.36 8.18
C VAL A 157 14.93 12.05 8.92
N PHE A 158 13.78 11.42 8.69
CA PHE A 158 13.56 10.02 9.08
C PHE A 158 14.26 9.09 8.11
N ARG A 159 14.66 7.91 8.60
CA ARG A 159 15.23 6.83 7.79
C ARG A 159 14.30 5.63 7.86
N ASN A 160 14.23 4.84 6.78
CA ASN A 160 13.54 3.56 6.84
C ASN A 160 14.22 2.64 7.84
N ASP A 161 13.42 1.81 8.51
CA ASP A 161 13.83 0.90 9.59
C ASP A 161 14.34 1.57 10.88
N GLU A 162 14.27 2.90 10.97
CA GLU A 162 14.62 3.66 12.17
C GLU A 162 13.66 3.35 13.31
N GLU A 163 14.20 3.07 14.50
CA GLU A 163 13.40 2.87 15.72
C GLU A 163 12.89 4.20 16.25
N VAL A 164 11.62 4.22 16.61
CA VAL A 164 10.94 5.44 17.09
C VAL A 164 10.01 5.12 18.25
N THR A 165 9.88 6.09 19.15
CA THR A 165 8.88 6.08 20.23
C THR A 165 7.82 7.12 19.92
N LEU A 166 6.59 6.67 19.66
CA LEU A 166 5.43 7.53 19.48
C LEU A 166 4.78 7.81 20.82
N ARG A 167 4.47 9.08 21.14
CA ARG A 167 3.68 9.48 22.31
C ARG A 167 2.49 10.32 21.89
N CYS A 168 1.33 10.01 22.43
CA CYS A 168 0.10 10.75 22.17
C CYS A 168 -0.90 10.65 23.34
N ARG A 169 -1.92 11.49 23.32
CA ARG A 169 -3.10 11.35 24.18
C ARG A 169 -4.26 10.88 23.33
N PHE A 170 -4.55 9.58 23.40
CA PHE A 170 -5.62 9.01 22.60
C PHE A 170 -6.98 9.34 23.21
N PRO A 171 -7.97 9.80 22.42
CA PRO A 171 -9.30 10.15 22.90
C PRO A 171 -9.97 8.97 23.63
N GLY A 172 -10.49 9.25 24.83
CA GLY A 172 -11.15 8.22 25.66
C GLY A 172 -10.22 7.37 26.53
N ILE A 173 -8.90 7.58 26.45
CA ILE A 173 -7.92 6.88 27.29
C ILE A 173 -7.26 7.90 28.22
N VAL A 174 -7.19 7.54 29.51
CA VAL A 174 -6.57 8.39 30.52
C VAL A 174 -5.04 8.34 30.43
N GLY A 175 -4.41 9.52 30.49
CA GLY A 175 -2.96 9.66 30.45
C GLY A 175 -2.39 9.73 29.05
N GLU A 176 -1.08 9.75 28.98
CA GLU A 176 -0.31 9.68 27.74
C GLU A 176 -0.02 8.22 27.38
N GLN A 177 -0.22 7.89 26.11
CA GLN A 177 0.07 6.57 25.57
C GLN A 177 1.39 6.61 24.83
N GLU A 178 2.15 5.52 24.96
CA GLU A 178 3.42 5.31 24.30
C GLU A 178 3.37 4.05 23.43
N ALA A 179 4.02 4.11 22.28
CA ALA A 179 4.16 2.98 21.36
C ALA A 179 5.57 2.98 20.74
N LEU A 180 6.27 1.88 20.90
CA LEU A 180 7.51 1.61 20.20
C LEU A 180 7.21 1.12 18.78
N GLY A 181 8.02 1.53 17.80
CA GLY A 181 7.83 1.11 16.43
C GLY A 181 9.04 1.40 15.54
N ARG A 182 8.87 1.06 14.27
CA ARG A 182 9.87 1.31 13.21
C ARG A 182 9.26 2.04 12.05
N VAL A 183 10.02 2.94 11.47
CA VAL A 183 9.67 3.64 10.23
C VAL A 183 9.66 2.64 9.07
N GLN A 184 8.52 2.52 8.37
CA GLN A 184 8.33 1.58 7.25
C GLN A 184 8.37 2.28 5.90
N ASP A 185 7.79 3.47 5.80
CA ASP A 185 7.85 4.27 4.57
C ASP A 185 7.81 5.77 4.88
N ILE A 186 8.40 6.54 3.99
CA ILE A 186 8.47 7.99 4.08
C ILE A 186 8.05 8.55 2.73
N GLN A 187 7.02 9.39 2.73
CA GLN A 187 6.53 10.08 1.54
C GLN A 187 6.67 11.58 1.78
N LYS A 188 7.27 12.27 0.82
CA LYS A 188 7.44 13.73 0.86
C LYS A 188 6.53 14.35 -0.20
N GLU A 189 5.67 15.24 0.23
CA GLU A 189 4.81 16.05 -0.61
C GLU A 189 5.00 17.50 -0.19
N ASP A 190 5.29 18.37 -1.14
CA ASP A 190 5.57 19.81 -0.99
C ASP A 190 5.96 20.26 0.43
N ASP A 191 4.98 20.58 1.27
CA ASP A 191 5.17 21.10 2.63
C ASP A 191 5.00 20.06 3.75
N GLU A 192 4.71 18.79 3.40
CA GLU A 192 4.41 17.74 4.37
C GLU A 192 5.30 16.50 4.16
N ILE A 193 5.65 15.86 5.26
CA ILE A 193 6.29 14.55 5.27
C ILE A 193 5.35 13.58 5.98
N SER A 194 4.98 12.52 5.28
CA SER A 194 4.13 11.45 5.77
C SER A 194 4.99 10.23 6.09
N VAL A 195 4.97 9.81 7.36
CA VAL A 195 5.78 8.70 7.88
C VAL A 195 4.87 7.54 8.26
N GLY A 196 5.07 6.39 7.65
CA GLY A 196 4.42 5.14 8.03
C GLY A 196 5.22 4.45 9.14
N ILE A 197 4.58 4.14 10.27
CA ILE A 197 5.21 3.49 11.42
C ILE A 197 4.51 2.16 11.67
N ALA A 198 5.28 1.08 11.76
CA ALA A 198 4.81 -0.20 12.27
C ALA A 198 5.16 -0.31 13.76
N PHE A 199 4.19 -0.62 14.60
CA PHE A 199 4.41 -0.81 16.02
C PHE A 199 5.02 -2.18 16.31
N SER A 200 5.89 -2.23 17.31
CA SER A 200 6.53 -3.47 17.76
C SER A 200 5.52 -4.42 18.40
N ASP A 201 4.52 -3.87 19.10
CA ASP A 201 3.45 -4.59 19.77
C ASP A 201 2.07 -4.13 19.32
N LEU A 202 1.07 -5.00 19.48
CA LEU A 202 -0.32 -4.63 19.23
C LEU A 202 -0.83 -3.69 20.31
N LEU A 203 -1.24 -2.50 19.91
CA LEU A 203 -1.74 -1.49 20.85
C LEU A 203 -3.13 -1.86 21.39
N TRP A 204 -3.22 -2.12 22.67
CA TRP A 204 -4.47 -2.48 23.37
C TRP A 204 -5.44 -1.31 23.45
N TRP A 205 -4.94 -0.09 23.49
CA TRP A 205 -5.71 1.15 23.62
C TRP A 205 -6.28 1.67 22.27
N VAL A 206 -5.90 1.09 21.16
CA VAL A 206 -6.55 1.36 19.87
C VAL A 206 -7.72 0.41 19.71
N PRO A 207 -8.96 0.93 19.58
CA PRO A 207 -10.15 0.08 19.46
C PRO A 207 -10.07 -0.78 18.19
N PRO A 208 -10.65 -1.98 18.20
CA PRO A 208 -10.64 -2.87 17.03
C PRO A 208 -11.47 -2.35 15.87
N TYR A 209 -12.41 -1.44 16.16
CA TYR A 209 -13.33 -0.87 15.18
C TYR A 209 -13.58 0.62 15.47
N ALA A 210 -13.71 1.40 14.42
CA ALA A 210 -14.45 2.66 14.36
C ALA A 210 -15.49 2.56 13.24
#